data_9e59441d0fb4e0a5c90592a9c17b55d4
#
_entry.id   9e59441d0fb4e0a5c90592a9c17b55d4
#
_cell.length_a   1.000
_cell.length_b   1.000
_cell.length_c   1.000
_cell.angle_alpha   90.00
_cell.angle_beta   90.00
_cell.angle_gamma   90.00
#
_symmetry.space_group_name_H-M   'P 1'
#
loop_
_entity.id
_entity.type
_entity.pdbx_description
1 polymer ?
#
loop_
_entity_poly.entity_id
_entity_poly.type
_entity_poly.pdbx_seq_one_letter_code
_entity_poly.pdbx_strand_id
1 'polypeptide(L)'
;MSRKVTKAIFPVAGLGTRFLPATKSIPKEIMTLVDRPLIQYAIDEARAAGIEEFIFVTSRGKGALEDYFDHAHELEANLKRSGKSDLLDILRATNMDSGAITYVRQHKAMGLGHAVWCARRLVPNDEPVAVILTDDVIMGEPPCLQQMIEAHAETGGTMVATMEVPMEKTKSYGVLDVAEDMGAIVKAKGLVEKPKENPPSNLAVIGRYILAPTVLNNLNKLREGAGGEIQLTDAIADEIVEGRDVFGLRFRGQRYDCGSKAGFLQATVAFGLERDELRDEFLEYLQEILSLQRAAE
;
A
#
# COMPACT_ATOMS: atom_id res chain seq x y z
N MET A 1 10.74 25.27 -1.82
CA MET A 1 10.39 24.17 -2.74
C MET A 1 10.38 22.90 -1.92
N SER A 2 9.30 22.10 -1.98
CA SER A 2 9.25 20.79 -1.35
C SER A 2 10.34 19.89 -1.95
N ARG A 3 11.05 19.11 -1.12
CA ARG A 3 12.02 18.13 -1.64
C ARG A 3 11.28 17.01 -2.35
N LYS A 4 11.93 16.44 -3.38
CA LYS A 4 11.39 15.31 -4.14
C LYS A 4 11.23 14.09 -3.23
N VAL A 5 10.12 13.37 -3.37
CA VAL A 5 9.89 12.08 -2.70
C VAL A 5 10.57 10.99 -3.55
N THR A 6 11.69 10.46 -3.08
CA THR A 6 12.48 9.43 -3.81
C THR A 6 12.52 8.09 -3.10
N LYS A 7 12.06 8.04 -1.84
CA LYS A 7 12.09 6.84 -1.02
C LYS A 7 10.67 6.40 -0.65
N ALA A 8 10.45 5.08 -0.62
CA ALA A 8 9.20 4.51 -0.14
C ALA A 8 9.44 3.40 0.89
N ILE A 9 8.65 3.40 1.96
CA ILE A 9 8.64 2.36 2.99
C ILE A 9 7.48 1.42 2.70
N PHE A 10 7.77 0.12 2.70
CA PHE A 10 6.81 -0.97 2.52
C PHE A 10 6.71 -1.78 3.82
N PRO A 11 5.68 -1.55 4.66
CA PRO A 11 5.45 -2.33 5.87
C PRO A 11 4.94 -3.73 5.53
N VAL A 12 5.84 -4.71 5.43
CA VAL A 12 5.56 -6.11 5.04
C VAL A 12 5.82 -7.10 6.18
N ALA A 13 5.93 -6.62 7.41
CA ALA A 13 6.19 -7.45 8.60
C ALA A 13 4.95 -8.18 9.14
N GLY A 14 3.75 -7.86 8.65
CA GLY A 14 2.50 -8.41 9.14
C GLY A 14 2.38 -9.93 8.98
N LEU A 15 1.70 -10.58 9.94
CA LEU A 15 1.56 -12.05 9.98
C LEU A 15 0.53 -12.61 8.98
N GLY A 16 -0.33 -11.78 8.40
CA GLY A 16 -1.33 -12.21 7.41
C GLY A 16 -2.39 -13.18 7.95
N THR A 17 -2.74 -13.11 9.24
CA THR A 17 -3.61 -14.08 9.93
C THR A 17 -4.99 -14.27 9.30
N ARG A 18 -5.50 -13.25 8.59
CA ARG A 18 -6.79 -13.33 7.88
C ARG A 18 -6.80 -14.36 6.74
N PHE A 19 -5.62 -14.72 6.23
CA PHE A 19 -5.43 -15.68 5.11
C PHE A 19 -4.88 -17.03 5.56
N LEU A 20 -4.94 -17.35 6.84
CA LEU A 20 -4.67 -18.70 7.29
C LEU A 20 -5.67 -19.70 6.66
N PRO A 21 -5.19 -20.90 6.24
CA PRO A 21 -3.87 -21.49 6.51
C PRO A 21 -2.76 -21.10 5.51
N ALA A 22 -3.05 -20.47 4.36
CA ALA A 22 -2.05 -20.17 3.31
C ALA A 22 -0.85 -19.39 3.86
N THR A 23 -1.10 -18.35 4.65
CA THR A 23 -0.06 -17.49 5.22
C THR A 23 0.76 -18.11 6.35
N LYS A 24 0.52 -19.38 6.68
CA LYS A 24 1.45 -20.18 7.51
C LYS A 24 2.80 -20.36 6.82
N SER A 25 2.81 -20.50 5.49
CA SER A 25 3.98 -20.88 4.71
C SER A 25 4.46 -19.77 3.76
N ILE A 26 3.54 -18.90 3.30
CA ILE A 26 3.87 -17.82 2.35
C ILE A 26 3.46 -16.47 2.93
N PRO A 27 4.26 -15.42 2.75
CA PRO A 27 3.86 -14.06 3.06
C PRO A 27 2.60 -13.66 2.27
N LYS A 28 1.67 -12.91 2.90
CA LYS A 28 0.47 -12.43 2.20
C LYS A 28 0.83 -11.55 0.98
N GLU A 29 1.93 -10.89 1.05
CA GLU A 29 2.44 -9.97 0.02
C GLU A 29 2.88 -10.70 -1.26
N ILE A 30 3.14 -12.03 -1.16
CA ILE A 30 3.45 -12.92 -2.31
C ILE A 30 2.20 -13.59 -2.86
N MET A 31 1.04 -13.46 -2.23
CA MET A 31 -0.21 -13.92 -2.82
C MET A 31 -0.50 -13.12 -4.10
N THR A 32 -0.97 -13.81 -5.15
CA THR A 32 -1.09 -13.24 -6.49
C THR A 32 -2.51 -12.81 -6.84
N LEU A 33 -2.63 -11.69 -7.55
CA LEU A 33 -3.80 -11.38 -8.37
C LEU A 33 -3.47 -11.85 -9.79
N VAL A 34 -4.16 -12.89 -10.24
CA VAL A 34 -3.84 -13.66 -11.45
C VAL A 34 -2.45 -14.32 -11.32
N ASP A 35 -1.42 -13.75 -11.89
CA ASP A 35 -0.03 -14.24 -11.91
C ASP A 35 0.98 -13.34 -11.20
N ARG A 36 0.54 -12.18 -10.69
CA ARG A 36 1.40 -11.12 -10.17
C ARG A 36 1.20 -10.94 -8.67
N PRO A 37 2.26 -11.03 -7.84
CA PRO A 37 2.15 -10.82 -6.39
C PRO A 37 1.70 -9.41 -6.00
N LEU A 38 1.01 -9.28 -4.87
CA LEU A 38 0.56 -7.98 -4.34
C LEU A 38 1.71 -6.99 -4.20
N ILE A 39 2.88 -7.44 -3.74
CA ILE A 39 4.06 -6.59 -3.59
C ILE A 39 4.51 -5.97 -4.91
N GLN A 40 4.37 -6.69 -6.05
CA GLN A 40 4.78 -6.19 -7.35
C GLN A 40 3.93 -5.01 -7.81
N TYR A 41 2.60 -5.05 -7.57
CA TYR A 41 1.73 -3.90 -7.86
C TYR A 41 2.16 -2.64 -7.11
N ALA A 42 2.53 -2.80 -5.83
CA ALA A 42 3.00 -1.69 -5.01
C ALA A 42 4.35 -1.13 -5.48
N ILE A 43 5.26 -2.01 -5.92
CA ILE A 43 6.56 -1.61 -6.49
C ILE A 43 6.40 -0.90 -7.82
N ASP A 44 5.53 -1.41 -8.71
CA ASP A 44 5.30 -0.80 -10.01
C ASP A 44 4.67 0.58 -9.88
N GLU A 45 3.71 0.74 -8.97
CA GLU A 45 3.13 2.05 -8.64
C GLU A 45 4.22 3.02 -8.14
N ALA A 46 5.09 2.56 -7.24
CA ALA A 46 6.18 3.38 -6.71
C ALA A 46 7.20 3.76 -7.79
N ARG A 47 7.60 2.81 -8.65
CA ARG A 47 8.49 3.08 -9.80
C ARG A 47 7.88 4.10 -10.75
N ALA A 48 6.60 3.94 -11.12
CA ALA A 48 5.89 4.87 -12.00
C ALA A 48 5.80 6.28 -11.39
N ALA A 49 5.70 6.39 -10.07
CA ALA A 49 5.71 7.65 -9.33
C ALA A 49 7.11 8.27 -9.13
N GLY A 50 8.18 7.61 -9.61
CA GLY A 50 9.56 8.10 -9.54
C GLY A 50 10.28 7.82 -8.22
N ILE A 51 9.87 6.78 -7.49
CA ILE A 51 10.60 6.27 -6.32
C ILE A 51 11.85 5.51 -6.81
N GLU A 52 12.98 5.77 -6.17
CA GLU A 52 14.31 5.25 -6.50
C GLU A 52 14.83 4.27 -5.44
N GLU A 53 14.43 4.46 -4.17
CA GLU A 53 14.85 3.62 -3.05
C GLU A 53 13.65 3.00 -2.32
N PHE A 54 13.68 1.68 -2.12
CA PHE A 54 12.59 0.86 -1.61
C PHE A 54 12.99 0.23 -0.27
N ILE A 55 12.32 0.62 0.80
CA ILE A 55 12.66 0.20 2.17
C ILE A 55 11.60 -0.80 2.65
N PHE A 56 11.95 -2.09 2.68
CA PHE A 56 11.06 -3.14 3.17
C PHE A 56 11.22 -3.34 4.67
N VAL A 57 10.14 -3.07 5.42
CA VAL A 57 10.09 -3.40 6.84
C VAL A 57 9.51 -4.79 7.00
N THR A 58 10.39 -5.77 7.16
CA THR A 58 10.11 -7.20 7.14
C THR A 58 10.15 -7.82 8.55
N SER A 59 9.86 -9.12 8.67
CA SER A 59 9.92 -9.89 9.89
C SER A 59 10.46 -11.31 9.62
N ARG A 60 10.54 -12.14 10.66
CA ARG A 60 10.93 -13.55 10.48
C ARG A 60 9.93 -14.29 9.58
N GLY A 61 10.44 -15.13 8.69
CA GLY A 61 9.63 -15.96 7.78
C GLY A 61 9.18 -15.25 6.50
N LYS A 62 9.78 -14.11 6.16
CA LYS A 62 9.48 -13.32 4.97
C LYS A 62 10.53 -13.46 3.85
N GLY A 63 11.38 -14.51 3.88
CA GLY A 63 12.45 -14.71 2.88
C GLY A 63 11.95 -14.75 1.44
N ALA A 64 10.76 -15.28 1.19
CA ALA A 64 10.16 -15.27 -0.15
C ALA A 64 9.97 -13.87 -0.76
N LEU A 65 9.94 -12.80 0.05
CA LEU A 65 9.94 -11.42 -0.46
C LEU A 65 11.32 -11.00 -0.96
N GLU A 66 12.37 -11.47 -0.29
CA GLU A 66 13.76 -11.21 -0.68
C GLU A 66 14.07 -11.99 -1.98
N ASP A 67 13.75 -13.28 -1.99
CA ASP A 67 13.94 -14.18 -3.13
C ASP A 67 13.18 -13.71 -4.40
N TYR A 68 12.01 -13.09 -4.23
CA TYR A 68 11.20 -12.63 -5.36
C TYR A 68 11.85 -11.53 -6.20
N PHE A 69 12.62 -10.64 -5.56
CA PHE A 69 13.30 -9.52 -6.23
C PHE A 69 14.75 -9.84 -6.58
N ASP A 70 15.22 -11.02 -6.25
CA ASP A 70 16.58 -11.46 -6.57
C ASP A 70 16.63 -12.19 -7.93
N HIS A 71 17.82 -12.38 -8.46
CA HIS A 71 18.05 -13.07 -9.72
C HIS A 71 17.82 -14.57 -9.60
N ALA A 72 16.93 -15.10 -10.44
CA ALA A 72 16.68 -16.55 -10.56
C ALA A 72 17.59 -17.18 -11.62
N HIS A 73 18.91 -17.19 -11.39
CA HIS A 73 19.94 -17.53 -12.37
C HIS A 73 19.69 -18.87 -13.10
N GLU A 74 19.26 -19.91 -12.37
CA GLU A 74 18.99 -21.22 -12.98
C GLU A 74 17.78 -21.17 -13.91
N LEU A 75 16.71 -20.50 -13.49
CA LEU A 75 15.50 -20.31 -14.30
C LEU A 75 15.80 -19.46 -15.53
N GLU A 76 16.51 -18.36 -15.38
CA GLU A 76 16.95 -17.50 -16.48
C GLU A 76 17.77 -18.28 -17.52
N ALA A 77 18.73 -19.10 -17.05
CA ALA A 77 19.55 -19.92 -17.92
C ALA A 77 18.71 -20.98 -18.68
N ASN A 78 17.71 -21.57 -18.03
CA ASN A 78 16.79 -22.53 -18.65
C ASN A 78 15.91 -21.89 -19.72
N LEU A 79 15.30 -20.72 -19.41
CA LEU A 79 14.49 -19.97 -20.37
C LEU A 79 15.30 -19.56 -21.59
N LYS A 80 16.52 -19.06 -21.38
CA LYS A 80 17.44 -18.70 -22.47
C LYS A 80 17.78 -19.91 -23.34
N ARG A 81 18.13 -21.05 -22.76
CA ARG A 81 18.42 -22.29 -23.52
C ARG A 81 17.22 -22.82 -24.31
N SER A 82 16.02 -22.61 -23.78
CA SER A 82 14.77 -23.07 -24.41
C SER A 82 14.20 -22.06 -25.42
N GLY A 83 14.88 -20.93 -25.67
CA GLY A 83 14.43 -19.90 -26.61
C GLY A 83 13.17 -19.15 -26.17
N LYS A 84 12.79 -19.21 -24.87
CA LYS A 84 11.60 -18.56 -24.33
C LYS A 84 11.89 -17.11 -23.89
N SER A 85 12.16 -16.23 -24.89
CA SER A 85 12.56 -14.84 -24.67
C SER A 85 11.52 -14.05 -23.90
N ASP A 86 10.22 -14.20 -24.24
CA ASP A 86 9.13 -13.43 -23.64
C ASP A 86 9.01 -13.71 -22.12
N LEU A 87 9.12 -15.00 -21.74
CA LEU A 87 9.12 -15.39 -20.33
C LEU A 87 10.37 -14.90 -19.58
N LEU A 88 11.51 -14.86 -20.27
CA LEU A 88 12.75 -14.30 -19.70
C LEU A 88 12.62 -12.80 -19.46
N ASP A 89 11.98 -12.07 -20.35
CA ASP A 89 11.76 -10.63 -20.20
C ASP A 89 10.77 -10.34 -19.06
N ILE A 90 9.68 -11.13 -18.94
CA ILE A 90 8.74 -11.07 -17.80
C ILE A 90 9.50 -11.30 -16.48
N LEU A 91 10.35 -12.32 -16.41
CA LEU A 91 11.12 -12.63 -15.20
C LEU A 91 12.08 -11.49 -14.85
N ARG A 92 12.82 -10.96 -15.83
CA ARG A 92 13.77 -9.87 -15.61
C ARG A 92 13.13 -8.55 -15.21
N ALA A 93 11.91 -8.29 -15.65
CA ALA A 93 11.17 -7.09 -15.28
C ALA A 93 10.89 -6.99 -13.77
N THR A 94 10.94 -8.12 -13.05
CA THR A 94 10.79 -8.13 -11.58
C THR A 94 12.09 -7.82 -10.84
N ASN A 95 13.25 -7.97 -11.49
CA ASN A 95 14.54 -7.70 -10.86
C ASN A 95 14.68 -6.23 -10.48
N MET A 96 15.38 -5.99 -9.39
CA MET A 96 15.68 -4.65 -8.90
C MET A 96 17.18 -4.35 -9.05
N ASP A 97 17.50 -3.08 -9.29
CA ASP A 97 18.88 -2.64 -9.35
C ASP A 97 19.60 -2.87 -8.01
N SER A 98 20.89 -3.21 -8.09
CA SER A 98 21.70 -3.43 -6.88
C SER A 98 21.69 -2.20 -5.99
N GLY A 99 21.26 -2.37 -4.74
CA GLY A 99 21.16 -1.30 -3.74
C GLY A 99 19.84 -0.53 -3.76
N ALA A 100 18.93 -0.76 -4.71
CA ALA A 100 17.61 -0.11 -4.73
C ALA A 100 16.72 -0.58 -3.58
N ILE A 101 16.83 -1.84 -3.13
CA ILE A 101 16.06 -2.38 -2.01
C ILE A 101 16.91 -2.47 -0.75
N THR A 102 16.35 -2.00 0.36
CA THR A 102 16.90 -2.18 1.70
C THR A 102 15.89 -2.90 2.58
N TYR A 103 16.34 -3.95 3.29
CA TYR A 103 15.52 -4.70 4.23
C TYR A 103 15.85 -4.32 5.66
N VAL A 104 14.83 -3.96 6.46
CA VAL A 104 14.96 -3.70 7.89
C VAL A 104 13.92 -4.53 8.65
N ARG A 105 14.26 -4.99 9.87
CA ARG A 105 13.37 -5.87 10.61
C ARG A 105 12.56 -5.15 11.68
N GLN A 106 11.25 -5.39 11.67
CA GLN A 106 10.39 -5.19 12.80
C GLN A 106 10.43 -6.47 13.68
N HIS A 107 11.15 -6.41 14.79
CA HIS A 107 11.32 -7.59 15.67
C HIS A 107 10.07 -7.96 16.47
N LYS A 108 9.20 -6.99 16.76
CA LYS A 108 7.93 -7.16 17.47
C LYS A 108 6.82 -6.52 16.66
N ALA A 109 5.69 -7.21 16.52
CA ALA A 109 4.50 -6.69 15.86
C ALA A 109 3.81 -5.69 16.80
N MET A 110 4.15 -4.40 16.70
CA MET A 110 3.64 -3.31 17.55
C MET A 110 2.84 -2.27 16.75
N GLY A 111 2.31 -2.64 15.60
CA GLY A 111 1.49 -1.78 14.74
C GLY A 111 2.23 -1.13 13.57
N LEU A 112 1.46 -0.42 12.74
CA LEU A 112 1.93 0.21 11.50
C LEU A 112 2.93 1.34 11.78
N GLY A 113 2.65 2.20 12.74
CA GLY A 113 3.55 3.29 13.12
C GLY A 113 4.91 2.77 13.57
N HIS A 114 4.93 1.66 14.33
CA HIS A 114 6.19 1.02 14.72
C HIS A 114 6.95 0.44 13.52
N ALA A 115 6.25 -0.14 12.53
CA ALA A 115 6.91 -0.62 11.31
C ALA A 115 7.59 0.54 10.57
N VAL A 116 6.89 1.66 10.36
CA VAL A 116 7.46 2.87 9.75
C VAL A 116 8.64 3.41 10.57
N TRP A 117 8.49 3.46 11.90
CA TRP A 117 9.57 3.87 12.80
C TRP A 117 10.83 3.01 12.67
N CYS A 118 10.72 1.69 12.41
CA CYS A 118 11.87 0.82 12.20
C CYS A 118 12.75 1.30 11.02
N ALA A 119 12.15 1.91 10.01
CA ALA A 119 12.85 2.43 8.82
C ALA A 119 13.48 3.83 9.01
N ARG A 120 13.20 4.54 10.10
CA ARG A 120 13.56 5.95 10.29
C ARG A 120 15.04 6.31 10.06
N ARG A 121 15.96 5.36 10.28
CA ARG A 121 17.40 5.61 10.10
C ARG A 121 17.85 5.56 8.63
N LEU A 122 16.98 5.10 7.74
CA LEU A 122 17.21 5.01 6.31
C LEU A 122 16.62 6.20 5.55
N VAL A 123 15.86 7.03 6.25
CA VAL A 123 15.24 8.24 5.71
C VAL A 123 15.99 9.45 6.27
N PRO A 124 16.55 10.33 5.42
CA PRO A 124 17.15 11.58 5.86
C PRO A 124 16.17 12.44 6.66
N ASN A 125 16.68 13.19 7.66
CA ASN A 125 15.84 13.98 8.56
C ASN A 125 15.13 15.17 7.90
N ASP A 126 15.42 15.45 6.66
CA ASP A 126 14.92 16.59 5.90
C ASP A 126 14.25 16.20 4.56
N GLU A 127 14.03 14.89 4.35
CA GLU A 127 13.37 14.38 3.15
C GLU A 127 12.00 13.77 3.50
N PRO A 128 10.95 14.06 2.71
CA PRO A 128 9.68 13.34 2.81
C PRO A 128 9.86 11.90 2.34
N VAL A 129 9.02 11.00 2.87
CA VAL A 129 9.04 9.59 2.51
C VAL A 129 7.64 9.09 2.21
N ALA A 130 7.50 8.29 1.14
CA ALA A 130 6.25 7.59 0.88
C ALA A 130 6.10 6.35 1.79
N VAL A 131 4.86 5.99 2.14
CA VAL A 131 4.54 4.69 2.76
C VAL A 131 3.44 4.04 1.94
N ILE A 132 3.66 2.78 1.57
CA ILE A 132 2.76 2.01 0.71
C ILE A 132 2.37 0.71 1.40
N LEU A 133 1.09 0.56 1.71
CA LEU A 133 0.55 -0.71 2.20
C LEU A 133 0.24 -1.60 0.99
N THR A 134 0.88 -2.76 0.95
CA THR A 134 0.85 -3.66 -0.22
C THR A 134 -0.48 -4.39 -0.41
N ASP A 135 -1.29 -4.47 0.65
CA ASP A 135 -2.62 -5.06 0.60
C ASP A 135 -3.73 -4.09 0.20
N ASP A 136 -3.41 -2.80 0.05
CA ASP A 136 -4.27 -1.82 -0.64
C ASP A 136 -3.81 -1.71 -2.10
N VAL A 137 -4.43 -2.46 -3.00
CA VAL A 137 -4.12 -2.40 -4.43
C VAL A 137 -5.03 -1.37 -5.10
N ILE A 138 -4.43 -0.45 -5.86
CA ILE A 138 -5.17 0.63 -6.51
C ILE A 138 -4.97 0.52 -8.02
N MET A 139 -6.09 0.45 -8.74
CA MET A 139 -6.15 0.50 -10.19
C MET A 139 -6.53 1.91 -10.62
N GLY A 140 -5.73 2.55 -11.46
CA GLY A 140 -6.00 3.90 -11.95
C GLY A 140 -4.82 4.50 -12.71
N GLU A 141 -5.14 5.41 -13.62
CA GLU A 141 -4.16 6.19 -14.40
C GLU A 141 -4.44 7.70 -14.20
N PRO A 142 -3.43 8.50 -13.81
CA PRO A 142 -2.11 8.08 -13.34
C PRO A 142 -2.19 7.32 -12.00
N PRO A 143 -1.14 6.54 -11.61
CA PRO A 143 -1.11 5.81 -10.35
C PRO A 143 -1.35 6.70 -9.12
N CYS A 144 -1.93 6.14 -8.04
CA CYS A 144 -2.31 6.91 -6.86
C CYS A 144 -1.11 7.66 -6.24
N LEU A 145 0.03 7.00 -6.07
CA LEU A 145 1.21 7.66 -5.50
C LEU A 145 1.74 8.80 -6.39
N GLN A 146 1.65 8.68 -7.72
CA GLN A 146 2.01 9.76 -8.63
C GLN A 146 1.10 10.97 -8.41
N GLN A 147 -0.22 10.77 -8.34
CA GLN A 147 -1.18 11.83 -8.04
C GLN A 147 -0.86 12.53 -6.70
N MET A 148 -0.47 11.74 -5.68
CA MET A 148 -0.07 12.27 -4.38
C MET A 148 1.21 13.09 -4.45
N ILE A 149 2.23 12.64 -5.20
CA ILE A 149 3.50 13.38 -5.35
C ILE A 149 3.26 14.71 -6.06
N GLU A 150 2.42 14.73 -7.09
CA GLU A 150 2.03 15.96 -7.80
C GLU A 150 1.33 16.94 -6.85
N ALA A 151 0.32 16.49 -6.10
CA ALA A 151 -0.39 17.31 -5.13
C ALA A 151 0.52 17.77 -3.97
N HIS A 152 1.41 16.90 -3.48
CA HIS A 152 2.37 17.23 -2.44
C HIS A 152 3.39 18.29 -2.89
N ALA A 153 3.77 18.30 -4.18
CA ALA A 153 4.66 19.34 -4.70
C ALA A 153 4.05 20.75 -4.59
N GLU A 154 2.72 20.85 -4.64
CA GLU A 154 1.98 22.11 -4.50
C GLU A 154 1.72 22.48 -3.05
N THR A 155 1.35 21.51 -2.21
CA THR A 155 0.90 21.77 -0.82
C THR A 155 2.00 21.66 0.22
N GLY A 156 3.01 20.79 -0.02
CA GLY A 156 3.95 20.40 1.03
C GLY A 156 3.28 19.60 2.17
N GLY A 157 3.92 19.58 3.33
CA GLY A 157 3.38 18.95 4.54
C GLY A 157 3.31 17.42 4.49
N THR A 158 2.44 16.85 5.31
CA THR A 158 2.11 15.42 5.28
C THR A 158 0.86 15.22 4.43
N MET A 159 0.85 14.20 3.56
CA MET A 159 -0.30 13.89 2.73
C MET A 159 -0.71 12.42 2.87
N VAL A 160 -2.02 12.18 2.94
CA VAL A 160 -2.61 10.83 2.98
C VAL A 160 -3.59 10.65 1.82
N ALA A 161 -3.62 9.49 1.21
CA ALA A 161 -4.67 9.17 0.24
C ALA A 161 -5.99 8.90 0.98
N THR A 162 -7.09 9.41 0.45
CA THR A 162 -8.41 9.29 1.06
C THR A 162 -9.46 8.82 0.06
N MET A 163 -10.45 8.11 0.55
CA MET A 163 -11.66 7.74 -0.19
C MET A 163 -12.89 7.92 0.69
N GLU A 164 -14.01 8.24 0.07
CA GLU A 164 -15.29 8.25 0.76
C GLU A 164 -15.77 6.82 1.01
N VAL A 165 -16.19 6.55 2.23
CA VAL A 165 -16.75 5.26 2.62
C VAL A 165 -18.14 5.46 3.27
N PRO A 166 -19.03 4.45 3.23
CA PRO A 166 -20.24 4.48 4.04
C PRO A 166 -19.90 4.72 5.51
N MET A 167 -20.69 5.54 6.20
CA MET A 167 -20.43 5.96 7.59
C MET A 167 -20.23 4.76 8.54
N GLU A 168 -20.96 3.67 8.35
CA GLU A 168 -20.84 2.44 9.14
C GLU A 168 -19.50 1.72 8.94
N LYS A 169 -18.77 2.01 7.86
CA LYS A 169 -17.44 1.43 7.58
C LYS A 169 -16.29 2.25 8.16
N THR A 170 -16.53 3.49 8.59
CA THR A 170 -15.49 4.40 9.12
C THR A 170 -14.74 3.80 10.32
N LYS A 171 -15.42 2.96 11.13
CA LYS A 171 -14.83 2.24 12.28
C LYS A 171 -13.67 1.30 11.95
N SER A 172 -13.40 1.08 10.66
CA SER A 172 -12.29 0.23 10.19
C SER A 172 -11.08 0.99 9.70
N TYR A 173 -11.15 2.33 9.65
CA TYR A 173 -10.15 3.20 9.04
C TYR A 173 -9.75 4.34 9.97
N GLY A 174 -8.58 4.94 9.71
CA GLY A 174 -8.33 6.31 10.11
C GLY A 174 -9.26 7.24 9.33
N VAL A 175 -9.85 8.25 9.99
CA VAL A 175 -10.82 9.17 9.38
C VAL A 175 -10.35 10.59 9.56
N LEU A 176 -10.29 11.36 8.46
CA LEU A 176 -9.93 12.77 8.49
C LEU A 176 -11.07 13.63 9.06
N ASP A 177 -10.71 14.58 9.93
CA ASP A 177 -11.53 15.72 10.28
C ASP A 177 -11.14 16.90 9.39
N VAL A 178 -12.05 17.30 8.50
CA VAL A 178 -11.78 18.27 7.44
C VAL A 178 -11.90 19.70 7.99
N ALA A 179 -10.86 20.51 7.78
CA ALA A 179 -10.88 21.95 8.03
C ALA A 179 -11.34 22.73 6.80
N GLU A 180 -10.80 22.36 5.63
CA GLU A 180 -11.06 23.04 4.36
C GLU A 180 -11.14 22.00 3.24
N ASP A 181 -12.16 22.10 2.41
CA ASP A 181 -12.37 21.26 1.23
C ASP A 181 -12.03 22.06 -0.02
N MET A 182 -10.95 21.65 -0.70
CA MET A 182 -10.45 22.27 -1.94
C MET A 182 -10.73 21.40 -3.17
N GLY A 183 -11.69 20.49 -3.09
CA GLY A 183 -12.03 19.54 -4.15
C GLY A 183 -11.24 18.24 -4.06
N ALA A 184 -10.27 18.00 -4.94
CA ALA A 184 -9.43 16.78 -4.86
C ALA A 184 -8.57 16.76 -3.60
N ILE A 185 -8.13 17.91 -3.10
CA ILE A 185 -7.31 18.05 -1.90
C ILE A 185 -8.19 18.58 -0.77
N VAL A 186 -8.02 18.03 0.43
CA VAL A 186 -8.64 18.54 1.65
C VAL A 186 -7.57 18.85 2.69
N LYS A 187 -7.72 19.95 3.43
CA LYS A 187 -6.86 20.24 4.58
C LYS A 187 -7.50 19.66 5.83
N ALA A 188 -6.72 18.92 6.60
CA ALA A 188 -7.18 18.29 7.83
C ALA A 188 -6.97 19.23 9.04
N LYS A 189 -7.92 19.19 10.00
CA LYS A 189 -7.78 19.75 11.36
C LYS A 189 -7.72 18.66 12.42
N GLY A 190 -7.82 17.39 12.02
CA GLY A 190 -7.73 16.22 12.89
C GLY A 190 -7.70 14.93 12.09
N LEU A 191 -7.28 13.86 12.75
CA LEU A 191 -7.28 12.49 12.24
C LEU A 191 -7.57 11.54 13.39
N VAL A 192 -8.57 10.67 13.25
CA VAL A 192 -9.03 9.75 14.30
C VAL A 192 -8.92 8.32 13.81
N GLU A 193 -8.16 7.49 14.51
CA GLU A 193 -8.03 6.07 14.20
C GLU A 193 -9.25 5.29 14.67
N LYS A 194 -9.94 4.62 13.74
CA LYS A 194 -11.08 3.73 13.99
C LYS A 194 -12.12 4.31 14.97
N PRO A 195 -12.74 5.44 14.62
CA PRO A 195 -13.74 6.07 15.48
C PRO A 195 -14.88 5.09 15.78
N LYS A 196 -15.14 4.84 17.06
CA LYS A 196 -16.22 3.93 17.49
C LYS A 196 -17.60 4.56 17.31
N GLU A 197 -17.68 5.86 17.59
CA GLU A 197 -18.89 6.67 17.52
C GLU A 197 -18.56 8.03 16.92
N ASN A 198 -19.55 8.66 16.30
CA ASN A 198 -19.45 10.01 15.76
C ASN A 198 -18.18 10.28 14.95
N PRO A 199 -17.93 9.54 13.85
CA PRO A 199 -16.78 9.81 12.98
C PRO A 199 -16.83 11.26 12.47
N PRO A 200 -15.67 11.96 12.41
CA PRO A 200 -15.66 13.38 12.05
C PRO A 200 -16.03 13.64 10.59
N SER A 201 -15.91 12.62 9.74
CA SER A 201 -16.32 12.64 8.33
C SER A 201 -16.49 11.20 7.81
N ASN A 202 -16.74 11.06 6.51
CA ASN A 202 -16.69 9.78 5.79
C ASN A 202 -15.41 9.60 4.96
N LEU A 203 -14.42 10.49 5.10
CA LEU A 203 -13.14 10.42 4.39
C LEU A 203 -12.18 9.49 5.13
N ALA A 204 -12.12 8.25 4.65
CA ALA A 204 -11.24 7.23 5.17
C ALA A 204 -9.83 7.36 4.59
N VAL A 205 -8.83 7.26 5.44
CA VAL A 205 -7.42 7.15 5.04
C VAL A 205 -7.14 5.74 4.57
N ILE A 206 -6.48 5.62 3.43
CA ILE A 206 -6.08 4.35 2.86
C ILE A 206 -4.56 4.19 2.86
N GLY A 207 -4.08 3.06 2.39
CA GLY A 207 -2.69 2.62 2.50
C GLY A 207 -1.65 3.34 1.64
N ARG A 208 -1.80 4.66 1.45
CA ARG A 208 -0.83 5.52 0.74
C ARG A 208 -0.62 6.80 1.52
N TYR A 209 0.66 7.09 1.82
CA TYR A 209 1.05 8.26 2.60
C TYR A 209 2.31 8.89 2.00
N ILE A 210 2.42 10.21 2.10
CA ILE A 210 3.67 10.96 1.98
C ILE A 210 3.86 11.64 3.34
N LEU A 211 4.88 11.22 4.06
CA LEU A 211 5.14 11.67 5.42
C LEU A 211 6.21 12.76 5.40
N ALA A 212 5.92 13.87 6.06
CA ALA A 212 6.95 14.84 6.41
C ALA A 212 7.95 14.21 7.40
N PRO A 213 9.22 14.63 7.41
CA PRO A 213 10.25 14.09 8.32
C PRO A 213 9.86 14.17 9.80
N THR A 214 9.06 15.14 10.17
CA THR A 214 8.56 15.36 11.53
C THR A 214 7.65 14.25 12.03
N VAL A 215 6.92 13.56 11.14
CA VAL A 215 6.12 12.38 11.51
C VAL A 215 7.01 11.26 12.06
N LEU A 216 8.19 11.03 11.44
CA LEU A 216 9.15 10.03 11.94
C LEU A 216 9.67 10.43 13.34
N ASN A 217 9.81 11.72 13.61
CA ASN A 217 10.17 12.23 14.94
C ASN A 217 9.03 12.00 15.94
N ASN A 218 7.78 12.21 15.54
CA ASN A 218 6.61 11.94 16.39
C ASN A 218 6.52 10.45 16.75
N LEU A 219 6.85 9.57 15.81
CA LEU A 219 6.92 8.12 16.06
C LEU A 219 7.99 7.72 17.09
N ASN A 220 9.02 8.54 17.35
CA ASN A 220 10.00 8.28 18.42
C ASN A 220 9.37 8.27 19.83
N LYS A 221 8.19 8.85 20.00
CA LYS A 221 7.44 8.83 21.27
C LYS A 221 6.96 7.41 21.61
N LEU A 222 6.86 6.50 20.62
CA LEU A 222 6.41 5.11 20.73
C LEU A 222 5.13 4.96 21.55
N ARG A 223 4.20 5.90 21.39
CA ARG A 223 2.94 5.94 22.14
C ARG A 223 1.98 4.89 21.59
N GLU A 224 1.49 4.03 22.48
CA GLU A 224 0.43 3.10 22.15
C GLU A 224 -0.91 3.83 22.01
N GLY A 225 -1.62 3.53 20.93
CA GLY A 225 -2.93 4.05 20.59
C GLY A 225 -4.00 2.96 20.55
N ALA A 226 -4.92 3.06 19.61
CA ALA A 226 -6.00 2.11 19.44
C ALA A 226 -5.47 0.67 19.30
N GLY A 227 -6.04 -0.26 20.08
CA GLY A 227 -5.65 -1.68 20.07
C GLY A 227 -4.31 -2.00 20.75
N GLY A 228 -3.69 -1.05 21.47
CA GLY A 228 -2.36 -1.22 22.08
C GLY A 228 -1.21 -1.23 21.05
N GLU A 229 -1.47 -0.71 19.85
CA GLU A 229 -0.50 -0.60 18.77
C GLU A 229 0.00 0.84 18.63
N ILE A 230 1.22 1.00 18.14
CA ILE A 230 1.75 2.31 17.73
C ILE A 230 1.14 2.63 16.37
N GLN A 231 0.19 3.55 16.36
CA GLN A 231 -0.56 3.92 15.17
C GLN A 231 0.18 5.01 14.37
N LEU A 232 0.24 4.85 13.04
CA LEU A 232 0.78 5.88 12.16
C LEU A 232 -0.13 7.12 12.13
N THR A 233 -1.43 6.91 12.19
CA THR A 233 -2.46 7.95 12.23
C THR A 233 -2.32 8.87 13.45
N ASP A 234 -1.93 8.33 14.62
CA ASP A 234 -1.69 9.14 15.81
C ASP A 234 -0.47 10.07 15.64
N ALA A 235 0.60 9.56 15.02
CA ALA A 235 1.80 10.36 14.74
C ALA A 235 1.53 11.44 13.68
N ILE A 236 0.62 11.19 12.72
CA ILE A 236 0.16 12.20 11.76
C ILE A 236 -0.75 13.22 12.45
N ALA A 237 -1.63 12.79 13.35
CA ALA A 237 -2.46 13.71 14.14
C ALA A 237 -1.63 14.65 14.99
N ASP A 238 -0.49 14.21 15.54
CA ASP A 238 0.45 15.06 16.25
C ASP A 238 0.99 16.22 15.39
N GLU A 239 1.16 16.04 14.05
CA GLU A 239 1.52 17.13 13.13
C GLU A 239 0.51 18.27 13.20
N ILE A 240 -0.78 17.94 13.18
CA ILE A 240 -1.87 18.93 13.23
C ILE A 240 -1.86 19.66 14.57
N VAL A 241 -1.71 18.92 15.68
CA VAL A 241 -1.64 19.51 17.03
C VAL A 241 -0.43 20.44 17.17
N GLU A 242 0.68 20.14 16.53
CA GLU A 242 1.90 20.94 16.52
C GLU A 242 1.86 22.07 15.46
N GLY A 243 0.69 22.30 14.82
CA GLY A 243 0.46 23.40 13.88
C GLY A 243 1.04 23.19 12.48
N ARG A 244 1.38 21.96 12.13
CA ARG A 244 1.84 21.61 10.78
C ARG A 244 0.68 21.13 9.90
N ASP A 245 0.82 21.35 8.59
CA ASP A 245 -0.22 21.04 7.63
C ASP A 245 -0.26 19.55 7.29
N VAL A 246 -1.47 18.99 7.31
CA VAL A 246 -1.78 17.64 6.87
C VAL A 246 -2.90 17.72 5.84
N PHE A 247 -2.71 17.05 4.72
CA PHE A 247 -3.64 17.04 3.61
C PHE A 247 -4.13 15.63 3.31
N GLY A 248 -5.39 15.53 2.86
CA GLY A 248 -5.94 14.34 2.25
C GLY A 248 -6.09 14.55 0.74
N LEU A 249 -5.73 13.54 -0.06
CA LEU A 249 -6.00 13.52 -1.50
C LEU A 249 -7.12 12.53 -1.79
N ARG A 250 -8.23 12.99 -2.38
CA ARG A 250 -9.21 12.15 -3.05
C ARG A 250 -8.63 11.73 -4.40
N PHE A 251 -7.94 10.59 -4.41
CA PHE A 251 -7.31 10.09 -5.63
C PHE A 251 -8.34 9.58 -6.64
N ARG A 252 -7.94 9.54 -7.90
CA ARG A 252 -8.72 8.92 -8.99
C ARG A 252 -8.24 7.48 -9.17
N GLY A 253 -9.17 6.53 -9.15
CA GLY A 253 -8.88 5.11 -9.30
C GLY A 253 -9.79 4.25 -8.41
N GLN A 254 -9.70 2.96 -8.59
CA GLN A 254 -10.44 1.95 -7.83
C GLN A 254 -9.51 1.25 -6.85
N ARG A 255 -9.83 1.32 -5.56
CA ARG A 255 -9.11 0.61 -4.50
C ARG A 255 -9.72 -0.76 -4.25
N TYR A 256 -8.86 -1.76 -4.03
CA TYR A 256 -9.21 -3.10 -3.60
C TYR A 256 -8.48 -3.43 -2.29
N ASP A 257 -9.24 -3.78 -1.23
CA ASP A 257 -8.71 -4.21 0.06
C ASP A 257 -8.30 -5.68 0.01
N CYS A 258 -7.11 -5.96 -0.51
CA CYS A 258 -6.54 -7.32 -0.53
C CYS A 258 -6.10 -7.81 0.86
N GLY A 259 -6.28 -7.04 1.92
CA GLY A 259 -6.16 -7.47 3.30
C GLY A 259 -7.38 -8.26 3.82
N SER A 260 -8.49 -8.29 3.07
CA SER A 260 -9.69 -9.08 3.35
C SER A 260 -9.93 -10.13 2.26
N LYS A 261 -10.54 -11.28 2.62
CA LYS A 261 -10.84 -12.35 1.65
C LYS A 261 -11.79 -11.87 0.54
N ALA A 262 -12.82 -11.10 0.90
CA ALA A 262 -13.77 -10.57 -0.06
C ALA A 262 -13.12 -9.57 -1.01
N GLY A 263 -12.34 -8.62 -0.48
CA GLY A 263 -11.63 -7.64 -1.30
C GLY A 263 -10.55 -8.28 -2.20
N PHE A 264 -9.88 -9.32 -1.71
CA PHE A 264 -8.93 -10.10 -2.52
C PHE A 264 -9.62 -10.79 -3.71
N LEU A 265 -10.80 -11.41 -3.50
CA LEU A 265 -11.57 -12.00 -4.59
C LEU A 265 -12.08 -10.93 -5.57
N GLN A 266 -12.55 -9.79 -5.08
CA GLN A 266 -12.97 -8.67 -5.93
C GLN A 266 -11.81 -8.17 -6.79
N ALA A 267 -10.62 -8.00 -6.19
CA ALA A 267 -9.41 -7.65 -6.92
C ALA A 267 -9.06 -8.70 -7.99
N THR A 268 -9.08 -10.00 -7.63
CA THR A 268 -8.78 -11.08 -8.57
C THR A 268 -9.69 -11.04 -9.79
N VAL A 269 -11.00 -10.83 -9.59
CA VAL A 269 -11.96 -10.71 -10.69
C VAL A 269 -11.65 -9.46 -11.54
N ALA A 270 -11.46 -8.30 -10.91
CA ALA A 270 -11.22 -7.07 -11.63
C ALA A 270 -9.92 -7.13 -12.46
N PHE A 271 -8.83 -7.58 -11.86
CA PHE A 271 -7.54 -7.73 -12.56
C PHE A 271 -7.55 -8.83 -13.61
N GLY A 272 -8.36 -9.89 -13.45
CA GLY A 272 -8.60 -10.90 -14.48
C GLY A 272 -9.32 -10.33 -15.70
N LEU A 273 -10.31 -9.46 -15.49
CA LEU A 273 -11.05 -8.81 -16.57
C LEU A 273 -10.26 -7.70 -17.29
N GLU A 274 -9.21 -7.14 -16.66
CA GLU A 274 -8.31 -6.18 -17.31
C GLU A 274 -7.27 -6.85 -18.23
N ARG A 275 -7.10 -8.18 -18.15
CA ARG A 275 -6.20 -8.93 -19.02
C ARG A 275 -6.88 -9.29 -20.33
N ASP A 276 -6.40 -8.73 -21.45
CA ASP A 276 -6.99 -8.97 -22.78
C ASP A 276 -7.06 -10.45 -23.13
N GLU A 277 -6.02 -11.22 -22.76
CA GLU A 277 -5.92 -12.67 -23.02
C GLU A 277 -6.88 -13.53 -22.16
N LEU A 278 -7.46 -12.99 -21.10
CA LEU A 278 -8.36 -13.70 -20.19
C LEU A 278 -9.79 -13.17 -20.24
N ARG A 279 -9.98 -11.91 -20.64
CA ARG A 279 -11.22 -11.15 -20.46
C ARG A 279 -12.46 -11.88 -20.99
N ASP A 280 -12.42 -12.31 -22.24
CA ASP A 280 -13.62 -12.82 -22.91
C ASP A 280 -14.06 -14.16 -22.31
N GLU A 281 -13.13 -15.12 -22.16
CA GLU A 281 -13.40 -16.44 -21.56
C GLU A 281 -13.85 -16.29 -20.10
N PHE A 282 -13.18 -15.40 -19.35
CA PHE A 282 -13.50 -15.18 -17.94
C PHE A 282 -14.84 -14.48 -17.75
N LEU A 283 -15.19 -13.53 -18.61
CA LEU A 283 -16.48 -12.86 -18.57
C LEU A 283 -17.63 -13.83 -18.87
N GLU A 284 -17.47 -14.70 -19.88
CA GLU A 284 -18.44 -15.73 -20.21
C GLU A 284 -18.68 -16.68 -19.02
N TYR A 285 -17.60 -17.16 -18.40
CA TYR A 285 -17.68 -17.98 -17.19
C TYR A 285 -18.40 -17.30 -16.02
N LEU A 286 -18.11 -16.02 -15.76
CA LEU A 286 -18.77 -15.26 -14.70
C LEU A 286 -20.27 -15.12 -14.96
N GLN A 287 -20.68 -14.89 -16.23
CA GLN A 287 -22.10 -14.83 -16.60
C GLN A 287 -22.81 -16.17 -16.40
N GLU A 288 -22.15 -17.29 -16.74
CA GLU A 288 -22.67 -18.64 -16.51
C GLU A 288 -22.92 -18.88 -15.02
N ILE A 289 -21.93 -18.64 -14.15
CA ILE A 289 -22.06 -18.82 -12.70
C ILE A 289 -23.22 -17.99 -12.12
N LEU A 290 -23.33 -16.71 -12.54
CA LEU A 290 -24.43 -15.85 -12.08
C LEU A 290 -25.80 -16.34 -12.54
N SER A 291 -25.91 -16.91 -13.75
CA SER A 291 -27.15 -17.47 -14.25
C SER A 291 -27.56 -18.72 -13.49
N LEU A 292 -26.61 -19.62 -13.17
CA LEU A 292 -26.84 -20.82 -12.36
C LEU A 292 -27.31 -20.48 -10.95
N GLN A 293 -26.72 -19.47 -10.31
CA GLN A 293 -27.14 -19.05 -8.96
C GLN A 293 -28.55 -18.48 -8.95
N ARG A 294 -28.93 -17.65 -9.94
CA ARG A 294 -30.29 -17.10 -10.06
C ARG A 294 -31.35 -18.18 -10.36
N ALA A 295 -30.96 -19.26 -11.04
CA ALA A 295 -31.87 -20.37 -11.31
C ALA A 295 -32.09 -21.28 -10.09
N ALA A 296 -31.20 -21.19 -9.07
CA ALA A 296 -31.28 -21.96 -7.84
C ALA A 296 -32.06 -21.23 -6.71
N GLU A 297 -32.35 -19.95 -6.86
CA GLU A 297 -33.20 -19.12 -5.98
C GLU A 297 -34.68 -19.17 -6.43
#